data_971edd37d13e714098206ea95cf77695
#
_entry.id   971edd37d13e714098206ea95cf77695
#
_cell.length_a   1.000
_cell.length_b   1.000
_cell.length_c   1.000
_cell.angle_alpha   90.00
_cell.angle_beta   90.00
_cell.angle_gamma   90.00
#
_symmetry.space_group_name_H-M   'P 1'
#
loop_
_entity.id
_entity.type
_entity.pdbx_description
1 polymer ?
#
loop_
_entity_poly.entity_id
_entity_poly.type
_entity_poly.pdbx_seq_one_letter_code
_entity_poly.pdbx_strand_id
1 'polypeptide(L)'
;MGITETKIYPINTGWLEADLGTYIFWKGPAGKKYWNPVYCYYVDTGKHKILVDTGLCDEERATKYHHKCEKRGCLEVHDHLEKKLGVHPDEIDAIVFTHLHWDHVQNMKKFKNARYIAPKGEIEMAYNPLPLYYRTYECGILDIEPPYAGCVFEAVEEECEVLPGITMFHTPGHSVGHMGVTVTTSMGDIVIAGDAIFCERNLDPNPTEKWRHWVPARFVNSFEGWKSVEEIDKRADYVLPCHDEPANARSTVYPYEGMPIRKRRQPIPGYQFYFGDMPAGMANKAAPAMSKKEADEFIASLVDPKDMAEY
;
A
#
# COMPACT_ATOMS: atom_id res chain seq x y z
N MET A 1 -29.05 -9.99 -12.65
CA MET A 1 -28.00 -10.92 -12.21
C MET A 1 -27.58 -10.44 -10.84
N GLY A 2 -27.70 -11.27 -9.80
CA GLY A 2 -27.28 -10.87 -8.46
C GLY A 2 -25.80 -10.52 -8.49
N ILE A 3 -25.45 -9.38 -7.89
CA ILE A 3 -24.06 -9.01 -7.64
C ILE A 3 -23.56 -10.09 -6.68
N THR A 4 -22.69 -10.99 -7.16
CA THR A 4 -21.96 -11.89 -6.29
C THR A 4 -21.14 -11.01 -5.35
N GLU A 5 -21.28 -11.21 -4.06
CA GLU A 5 -20.65 -10.37 -3.06
C GLU A 5 -19.13 -10.49 -3.17
N THR A 6 -18.49 -9.44 -3.69
CA THR A 6 -17.03 -9.38 -3.79
C THR A 6 -16.43 -9.37 -2.39
N LYS A 7 -15.44 -10.23 -2.15
CA LYS A 7 -14.76 -10.38 -0.85
C LYS A 7 -13.26 -10.17 -1.01
N ILE A 8 -12.66 -9.46 -0.06
CA ILE A 8 -11.24 -9.16 -0.01
C ILE A 8 -10.68 -9.76 1.29
N TYR A 9 -9.61 -10.52 1.16
CA TYR A 9 -8.92 -11.18 2.27
C TYR A 9 -7.50 -10.61 2.39
N PRO A 10 -7.21 -9.81 3.43
CA PRO A 10 -5.85 -9.36 3.72
C PRO A 10 -4.96 -10.53 4.11
N ILE A 11 -3.78 -10.64 3.53
CA ILE A 11 -2.81 -11.69 3.81
C ILE A 11 -1.48 -11.05 4.21
N ASN A 12 -1.14 -11.13 5.50
CA ASN A 12 0.16 -10.70 6.00
C ASN A 12 1.22 -11.75 5.62
N THR A 13 2.24 -11.34 4.90
CA THR A 13 3.32 -12.22 4.41
C THR A 13 4.63 -12.07 5.18
N GLY A 14 4.74 -11.10 6.08
CA GLY A 14 5.90 -10.85 6.92
C GLY A 14 5.98 -9.42 7.42
N TRP A 15 7.07 -9.08 8.09
CA TRP A 15 7.28 -7.80 8.76
C TRP A 15 8.63 -7.21 8.38
N LEU A 16 8.69 -5.90 8.19
CA LEU A 16 9.88 -5.15 7.86
C LEU A 16 10.18 -4.11 8.94
N GLU A 17 11.44 -4.00 9.36
CA GLU A 17 11.89 -2.90 10.21
C GLU A 17 12.16 -1.68 9.34
N ALA A 18 11.46 -0.59 9.59
CA ALA A 18 11.64 0.69 8.90
C ALA A 18 11.77 1.84 9.91
N ASP A 19 12.27 2.97 9.45
CA ASP A 19 12.31 4.20 10.24
C ASP A 19 11.04 5.03 9.99
N LEU A 20 10.38 5.48 11.05
CA LEU A 20 9.12 6.21 10.95
C LEU A 20 9.23 7.48 10.12
N GLY A 21 10.30 8.25 10.31
CA GLY A 21 10.45 9.56 9.66
C GLY A 21 10.96 9.51 8.23
N THR A 22 11.57 8.39 7.82
CA THR A 22 12.14 8.23 6.47
C THR A 22 11.33 7.33 5.55
N TYR A 23 10.37 6.56 6.11
CA TYR A 23 9.50 5.66 5.33
C TYR A 23 8.01 5.97 5.54
N ILE A 24 7.54 5.98 6.79
CA ILE A 24 6.11 5.97 7.08
C ILE A 24 5.51 7.38 7.07
N PHE A 25 6.19 8.35 7.69
CA PHE A 25 5.65 9.70 7.86
C PHE A 25 6.66 10.77 7.45
N TRP A 26 6.40 11.51 6.40
CA TRP A 26 7.27 12.61 6.00
C TRP A 26 7.38 13.65 7.10
N LYS A 27 8.62 14.01 7.48
CA LYS A 27 8.97 14.83 8.66
C LYS A 27 8.46 14.24 9.98
N GLY A 28 8.24 12.95 10.02
CA GLY A 28 7.97 12.23 11.26
C GLY A 28 9.21 12.07 12.13
N PRO A 29 9.10 11.31 13.23
CA PRO A 29 10.21 11.12 14.17
C PRO A 29 11.32 10.26 13.54
N ALA A 30 12.36 10.91 13.03
CA ALA A 30 13.53 10.25 12.47
C ALA A 30 14.31 9.48 13.56
N GLY A 31 14.91 8.34 13.19
CA GLY A 31 15.66 7.46 14.10
C GLY A 31 14.79 6.51 14.92
N LYS A 32 13.46 6.62 14.84
CA LYS A 32 12.55 5.67 15.51
C LYS A 32 12.25 4.51 14.56
N LYS A 33 12.63 3.32 15.00
CA LYS A 33 12.33 2.06 14.31
C LYS A 33 10.90 1.63 14.55
N TYR A 34 10.32 1.03 13.52
CA TYR A 34 8.96 0.51 13.53
C TYR A 34 8.89 -0.75 12.69
N TRP A 35 8.24 -1.77 13.21
CA TRP A 35 7.94 -2.98 12.47
C TRP A 35 6.62 -2.82 11.75
N ASN A 36 6.65 -2.82 10.44
CA ASN A 36 5.47 -2.72 9.60
C ASN A 36 5.24 -4.04 8.85
N PRO A 37 3.99 -4.50 8.74
CA PRO A 37 3.65 -5.72 8.02
C PRO A 37 3.75 -5.50 6.51
N VAL A 38 3.78 -6.60 5.75
CA VAL A 38 3.62 -6.57 4.30
C VAL A 38 2.38 -7.38 3.92
N TYR A 39 1.33 -6.68 3.53
CA TYR A 39 0.08 -7.26 3.08
C TYR A 39 0.01 -7.35 1.56
N CYS A 40 -0.53 -8.45 1.09
CA CYS A 40 -1.16 -8.59 -0.22
C CYS A 40 -2.62 -9.00 -0.01
N TYR A 41 -3.43 -8.99 -1.07
CA TYR A 41 -4.86 -9.17 -0.93
C TYR A 41 -5.38 -10.22 -1.91
N TYR A 42 -6.11 -11.20 -1.39
CA TYR A 42 -6.91 -12.08 -2.22
C TYR A 42 -8.31 -11.47 -2.38
N VAL A 43 -8.74 -11.34 -3.63
CA VAL A 43 -10.05 -10.80 -4.00
C VAL A 43 -10.84 -11.89 -4.73
N ASP A 44 -11.97 -12.27 -4.14
CA ASP A 44 -12.93 -13.20 -4.73
C ASP A 44 -14.17 -12.44 -5.19
N THR A 45 -14.38 -12.33 -6.48
CA THR A 45 -15.57 -11.67 -7.06
C THR A 45 -16.74 -12.65 -7.26
N GLY A 46 -16.57 -13.90 -6.84
CA GLY A 46 -17.50 -14.99 -7.13
C GLY A 46 -17.43 -15.51 -8.58
N LYS A 47 -16.68 -14.81 -9.45
CA LYS A 47 -16.38 -15.24 -10.82
C LYS A 47 -14.89 -15.35 -11.07
N HIS A 48 -14.13 -14.46 -10.48
CA HIS A 48 -12.68 -14.36 -10.62
C HIS A 48 -12.00 -14.40 -9.27
N LYS A 49 -10.90 -15.13 -9.21
CA LYS A 49 -9.99 -15.21 -8.08
C LYS A 49 -8.74 -14.41 -8.41
N ILE A 50 -8.52 -13.32 -7.70
CA ILE A 50 -7.52 -12.32 -8.04
C ILE A 50 -6.60 -12.10 -6.85
N LEU A 51 -5.31 -11.89 -7.10
CA LEU A 51 -4.42 -11.31 -6.11
C LEU A 51 -4.15 -9.84 -6.45
N VAL A 52 -4.05 -9.00 -5.45
CA VAL A 52 -3.43 -7.68 -5.54
C VAL A 52 -2.13 -7.75 -4.77
N ASP A 53 -1.01 -7.65 -5.51
CA ASP A 53 0.35 -7.92 -5.07
C ASP A 53 0.56 -9.37 -4.58
N THR A 54 1.81 -9.74 -4.24
CA THR A 54 2.15 -11.10 -3.80
C THR A 54 3.02 -11.16 -2.54
N GLY A 55 3.36 -10.02 -1.99
CA GLY A 55 4.06 -9.91 -0.71
C GLY A 55 5.46 -10.52 -0.67
N LEU A 56 5.93 -10.74 0.56
CA LEU A 56 7.25 -11.28 0.88
C LEU A 56 7.30 -12.80 0.77
N CYS A 57 8.44 -13.32 0.36
CA CYS A 57 8.75 -14.76 0.34
C CYS A 57 9.94 -15.09 1.25
N ASP A 58 11.07 -14.47 1.01
CA ASP A 58 12.38 -14.86 1.52
C ASP A 58 12.90 -13.84 2.55
N GLU A 59 12.89 -14.23 3.83
CA GLU A 59 13.37 -13.42 4.96
C GLU A 59 14.87 -13.14 4.86
N GLU A 60 15.68 -14.13 4.46
CA GLU A 60 17.13 -13.98 4.35
C GLU A 60 17.48 -13.03 3.21
N ARG A 61 16.85 -13.18 2.05
CA ARG A 61 17.00 -12.30 0.89
C ARG A 61 16.61 -10.86 1.26
N ALA A 62 15.43 -10.68 1.88
CA ALA A 62 14.94 -9.38 2.31
C ALA A 62 15.92 -8.69 3.27
N THR A 63 16.36 -9.39 4.30
CA THR A 63 17.32 -8.86 5.29
C THR A 63 18.67 -8.53 4.67
N LYS A 64 19.16 -9.35 3.74
CA LYS A 64 20.47 -9.14 3.11
C LYS A 64 20.49 -7.93 2.17
N TYR A 65 19.43 -7.72 1.40
CA TYR A 65 19.46 -6.74 0.30
C TYR A 65 18.64 -5.47 0.59
N HIS A 66 17.70 -5.51 1.54
CA HIS A 66 16.73 -4.44 1.76
C HIS A 66 16.62 -4.02 3.22
N HIS A 67 15.65 -4.58 3.94
CA HIS A 67 15.33 -4.26 5.32
C HIS A 67 15.44 -5.51 6.19
N LYS A 68 15.75 -5.32 7.47
CA LYS A 68 15.58 -6.40 8.42
C LYS A 68 14.14 -6.89 8.33
N CYS A 69 14.00 -8.19 8.09
CA CYS A 69 12.73 -8.86 7.85
C CYS A 69 12.51 -9.97 8.88
N GLU A 70 11.27 -10.17 9.30
CA GLU A 70 10.86 -11.28 10.15
C GLU A 70 9.53 -11.84 9.65
N LYS A 71 9.47 -13.15 9.43
CA LYS A 71 8.21 -13.80 9.02
C LYS A 71 7.21 -13.91 10.17
N ARG A 72 7.64 -13.96 11.42
CA ARG A 72 6.79 -14.05 12.63
C ARG A 72 5.66 -15.10 12.51
N GLY A 73 5.93 -16.20 11.80
CA GLY A 73 4.96 -17.25 11.55
C GLY A 73 3.99 -16.98 10.39
N CYS A 74 4.13 -15.86 9.69
CA CYS A 74 3.37 -15.60 8.46
C CYS A 74 3.73 -16.63 7.38
N LEU A 75 2.70 -17.11 6.71
CA LEU A 75 2.84 -17.98 5.56
C LEU A 75 3.18 -17.15 4.30
N GLU A 76 3.80 -17.78 3.31
CA GLU A 76 3.81 -17.22 1.98
C GLU A 76 2.38 -17.18 1.41
N VAL A 77 2.10 -16.26 0.49
CA VAL A 77 0.73 -16.04 0.01
C VAL A 77 0.09 -17.30 -0.56
N HIS A 78 0.82 -18.10 -1.35
CA HIS A 78 0.28 -19.33 -1.94
C HIS A 78 -0.06 -20.39 -0.88
N ASP A 79 0.77 -20.52 0.15
CA ASP A 79 0.53 -21.40 1.30
C ASP A 79 -0.66 -20.93 2.13
N HIS A 80 -0.81 -19.60 2.30
CA HIS A 80 -1.95 -19.04 3.02
C HIS A 80 -3.25 -19.32 2.27
N LEU A 81 -3.28 -19.10 0.96
CA LEU A 81 -4.44 -19.40 0.12
C LEU A 81 -4.86 -20.87 0.27
N GLU A 82 -3.93 -21.80 0.12
CA GLU A 82 -4.23 -23.22 0.19
C GLU A 82 -4.63 -23.68 1.59
N LYS A 83 -3.82 -23.33 2.62
CA LYS A 83 -3.99 -23.83 3.99
C LYS A 83 -5.09 -23.13 4.79
N LYS A 84 -5.38 -21.84 4.50
CA LYS A 84 -6.34 -21.04 5.27
C LYS A 84 -7.65 -20.77 4.54
N LEU A 85 -7.59 -20.65 3.22
CA LEU A 85 -8.76 -20.30 2.41
C LEU A 85 -9.23 -21.44 1.50
N GLY A 86 -8.45 -22.53 1.39
CA GLY A 86 -8.79 -23.68 0.54
C GLY A 86 -8.75 -23.36 -0.96
N VAL A 87 -7.96 -22.35 -1.36
CA VAL A 87 -7.80 -21.91 -2.74
C VAL A 87 -6.45 -22.37 -3.26
N HIS A 88 -6.44 -23.22 -4.27
CA HIS A 88 -5.20 -23.66 -4.88
C HIS A 88 -4.54 -22.54 -5.71
N PRO A 89 -3.22 -22.35 -5.71
CA PRO A 89 -2.54 -21.32 -6.49
C PRO A 89 -2.88 -21.30 -7.98
N ASP A 90 -3.11 -22.47 -8.58
CA ASP A 90 -3.48 -22.59 -9.99
C ASP A 90 -4.92 -22.10 -10.31
N GLU A 91 -5.72 -21.80 -9.30
CA GLU A 91 -7.07 -21.24 -9.45
C GLU A 91 -7.07 -19.71 -9.54
N ILE A 92 -5.93 -19.07 -9.33
CA ILE A 92 -5.83 -17.61 -9.44
C ILE A 92 -5.82 -17.20 -10.90
N ASP A 93 -6.81 -16.42 -11.30
CA ASP A 93 -7.00 -15.96 -12.69
C ASP A 93 -6.03 -14.85 -13.06
N ALA A 94 -5.77 -13.95 -12.11
CA ALA A 94 -4.92 -12.79 -12.35
C ALA A 94 -4.22 -12.32 -11.07
N ILE A 95 -3.05 -11.73 -11.23
CA ILE A 95 -2.38 -10.91 -10.23
C ILE A 95 -2.33 -9.49 -10.77
N VAL A 96 -2.89 -8.55 -10.02
CA VAL A 96 -2.86 -7.12 -10.30
C VAL A 96 -1.81 -6.50 -9.40
N PHE A 97 -0.75 -5.95 -9.97
CA PHE A 97 0.31 -5.31 -9.21
C PHE A 97 0.05 -3.81 -9.06
N THR A 98 0.13 -3.31 -7.82
CA THR A 98 0.11 -1.86 -7.58
C THR A 98 1.38 -1.22 -8.11
N HIS A 99 2.50 -1.90 -7.90
CA HIS A 99 3.82 -1.57 -8.42
C HIS A 99 4.74 -2.80 -8.34
N LEU A 100 6.00 -2.70 -8.82
CA LEU A 100 6.88 -3.85 -8.95
C LEU A 100 8.10 -3.81 -7.99
N HIS A 101 7.96 -3.20 -6.81
CA HIS A 101 8.99 -3.30 -5.78
C HIS A 101 9.08 -4.71 -5.21
N TRP A 102 10.25 -5.02 -4.69
CA TRP A 102 10.66 -6.37 -4.28
C TRP A 102 9.70 -7.04 -3.28
N ASP A 103 9.12 -6.29 -2.36
CA ASP A 103 8.19 -6.80 -1.33
C ASP A 103 6.75 -6.97 -1.80
N HIS A 104 6.45 -6.61 -3.05
CA HIS A 104 5.15 -6.81 -3.69
C HIS A 104 5.13 -7.97 -4.70
N VAL A 105 6.30 -8.44 -5.15
CA VAL A 105 6.39 -9.37 -6.30
C VAL A 105 7.01 -10.74 -6.00
N GLN A 106 7.51 -10.98 -4.77
CA GLN A 106 8.38 -12.15 -4.53
C GLN A 106 7.71 -13.50 -4.76
N ASN A 107 6.40 -13.63 -4.58
CA ASN A 107 5.71 -14.90 -4.77
C ASN A 107 5.06 -15.07 -6.16
N MET A 108 5.19 -14.11 -7.08
CA MET A 108 4.41 -14.10 -8.31
C MET A 108 4.55 -15.39 -9.16
N LYS A 109 5.74 -15.96 -9.27
CA LYS A 109 5.99 -17.17 -10.06
C LYS A 109 5.37 -18.45 -9.47
N LYS A 110 4.76 -18.38 -8.28
CA LYS A 110 4.02 -19.51 -7.69
C LYS A 110 2.64 -19.70 -8.33
N PHE A 111 2.16 -18.70 -9.07
CA PHE A 111 0.82 -18.65 -9.69
C PHE A 111 0.94 -18.82 -11.21
N LYS A 112 1.12 -20.07 -11.65
CA LYS A 112 1.51 -20.39 -13.04
C LYS A 112 0.44 -20.08 -14.07
N ASN A 113 -0.84 -20.10 -13.67
CA ASN A 113 -1.97 -19.89 -14.56
C ASN A 113 -2.45 -18.44 -14.55
N ALA A 114 -1.95 -17.62 -13.61
CA ALA A 114 -2.39 -16.25 -13.45
C ALA A 114 -1.86 -15.34 -14.57
N ARG A 115 -2.72 -14.44 -15.05
CA ARG A 115 -2.31 -13.28 -15.84
C ARG A 115 -1.60 -12.29 -14.93
N TYR A 116 -0.51 -11.69 -15.38
CA TYR A 116 0.19 -10.64 -14.63
C TYR A 116 -0.16 -9.29 -15.22
N ILE A 117 -0.88 -8.48 -14.45
CA ILE A 117 -1.37 -7.15 -14.86
C ILE A 117 -0.60 -6.12 -14.03
N ALA A 118 0.09 -5.19 -14.69
CA ALA A 118 0.91 -4.21 -14.00
C ALA A 118 0.91 -2.85 -14.71
N PRO A 119 1.18 -1.74 -13.96
CA PRO A 119 1.35 -0.44 -14.57
C PRO A 119 2.51 -0.43 -15.57
N LYS A 120 2.31 0.15 -16.74
CA LYS A 120 3.35 0.24 -17.79
C LYS A 120 4.62 0.93 -17.28
N GLY A 121 4.49 2.03 -16.54
CA GLY A 121 5.64 2.74 -16.00
C GLY A 121 6.45 1.91 -14.98
N GLU A 122 5.79 1.00 -14.25
CA GLU A 122 6.48 0.07 -13.35
C GLU A 122 7.23 -1.02 -14.11
N ILE A 123 6.63 -1.55 -15.17
CA ILE A 123 7.30 -2.54 -16.04
C ILE A 123 8.55 -1.92 -16.65
N GLU A 124 8.45 -0.72 -17.19
CA GLU A 124 9.59 0.00 -17.77
C GLU A 124 10.70 0.24 -16.72
N MET A 125 10.34 0.70 -15.52
CA MET A 125 11.27 0.95 -14.43
C MET A 125 11.89 -0.36 -13.90
N ALA A 126 11.13 -1.43 -13.77
CA ALA A 126 11.61 -2.71 -13.27
C ALA A 126 12.70 -3.33 -14.16
N TYR A 127 12.51 -3.26 -15.48
CA TYR A 127 13.50 -3.80 -16.43
C TYR A 127 14.66 -2.86 -16.74
N ASN A 128 14.53 -1.56 -16.46
CA ASN A 128 15.61 -0.58 -16.67
C ASN A 128 15.59 0.49 -15.56
N PRO A 129 15.85 0.11 -14.29
CA PRO A 129 15.77 1.04 -13.18
C PRO A 129 16.85 2.11 -13.26
N LEU A 130 16.49 3.33 -12.84
CA LEU A 130 17.51 4.33 -12.57
C LEU A 130 18.49 3.81 -11.49
N PRO A 131 19.78 4.19 -11.54
CA PRO A 131 20.79 3.71 -10.58
C PRO A 131 20.41 3.88 -9.11
N LEU A 132 19.57 4.85 -8.77
CA LEU A 132 19.07 5.08 -7.41
C LEU A 132 18.15 3.96 -6.89
N TYR A 133 17.50 3.20 -7.80
CA TYR A 133 16.46 2.24 -7.48
C TYR A 133 16.83 0.78 -7.77
N TYR A 134 18.11 0.51 -8.06
CA TYR A 134 18.57 -0.84 -8.42
C TYR A 134 18.23 -1.89 -7.35
N ARG A 135 18.25 -1.51 -6.05
CA ARG A 135 17.85 -2.39 -4.95
C ARG A 135 16.34 -2.64 -4.96
N THR A 136 15.57 -1.57 -5.09
CA THR A 136 14.11 -1.60 -5.00
C THR A 136 13.48 -2.54 -6.03
N TYR A 137 14.08 -2.58 -7.23
CA TYR A 137 13.66 -3.50 -8.32
C TYR A 137 14.55 -4.73 -8.44
N GLU A 138 15.42 -4.99 -7.47
CA GLU A 138 16.34 -6.15 -7.48
C GLU A 138 17.02 -6.39 -8.82
N CYS A 139 17.48 -5.35 -9.48
CA CYS A 139 18.09 -5.48 -10.78
C CYS A 139 19.42 -6.24 -10.73
N GLY A 140 19.88 -6.73 -11.90
CA GLY A 140 21.01 -7.64 -12.05
C GLY A 140 22.34 -7.21 -11.43
N ILE A 141 22.50 -5.92 -11.02
CA ILE A 141 23.70 -5.44 -10.31
C ILE A 141 23.85 -6.08 -8.91
N LEU A 142 22.76 -6.63 -8.35
CA LEU A 142 22.80 -7.35 -7.08
C LEU A 142 23.26 -8.81 -7.23
N ASP A 143 23.50 -9.26 -8.46
CA ASP A 143 23.79 -10.67 -8.78
C ASP A 143 22.69 -11.64 -8.27
N ILE A 144 21.45 -11.18 -8.35
CA ILE A 144 20.24 -11.97 -8.06
C ILE A 144 19.25 -11.81 -9.20
N GLU A 145 18.49 -12.86 -9.47
CA GLU A 145 17.41 -12.80 -10.44
C GLU A 145 16.19 -12.12 -9.81
N PRO A 146 15.65 -11.04 -10.40
CA PRO A 146 14.42 -10.45 -9.90
C PRO A 146 13.23 -11.39 -10.10
N PRO A 147 12.22 -11.34 -9.21
CA PRO A 147 11.08 -12.26 -9.28
C PRO A 147 10.32 -12.21 -10.62
N TYR A 148 10.26 -11.05 -11.25
CA TYR A 148 9.57 -10.82 -12.53
C TYR A 148 10.42 -11.17 -13.78
N ALA A 149 11.67 -11.60 -13.63
CA ALA A 149 12.51 -11.94 -14.77
C ALA A 149 11.87 -13.03 -15.66
N GLY A 150 11.78 -12.74 -16.96
CA GLY A 150 11.17 -13.61 -17.95
C GLY A 150 9.64 -13.68 -17.89
N CYS A 151 8.98 -12.89 -17.05
CA CYS A 151 7.52 -12.81 -17.00
C CYS A 151 6.97 -11.90 -18.10
N VAL A 152 5.76 -12.21 -18.56
CA VAL A 152 5.01 -11.39 -19.51
C VAL A 152 3.90 -10.69 -18.76
N PHE A 153 3.85 -9.36 -18.88
CA PHE A 153 2.84 -8.53 -18.25
C PHE A 153 1.81 -8.00 -19.27
N GLU A 154 0.58 -7.90 -18.83
CA GLU A 154 -0.42 -7.04 -19.43
C GLU A 154 -0.23 -5.63 -18.86
N ALA A 155 0.23 -4.71 -19.70
CA ALA A 155 0.57 -3.36 -19.29
C ALA A 155 -0.68 -2.48 -19.21
N VAL A 156 -0.86 -1.80 -18.08
CA VAL A 156 -1.89 -0.78 -17.87
C VAL A 156 -1.25 0.60 -17.99
N GLU A 157 -1.71 1.40 -18.96
CA GLU A 157 -1.17 2.74 -19.19
C GLU A 157 -2.08 3.83 -18.62
N GLU A 158 -3.39 3.65 -18.74
CA GLU A 158 -4.39 4.59 -18.26
C GLU A 158 -5.31 3.94 -17.22
N GLU A 159 -6.05 4.76 -16.49
CA GLU A 159 -7.07 4.25 -15.57
C GLU A 159 -8.08 3.39 -16.34
N CYS A 160 -8.26 2.15 -15.92
CA CYS A 160 -9.21 1.25 -16.53
C CYS A 160 -9.69 0.14 -15.60
N GLU A 161 -10.87 -0.39 -15.87
CA GLU A 161 -11.36 -1.62 -15.29
C GLU A 161 -10.63 -2.80 -15.94
N VAL A 162 -9.71 -3.44 -15.18
CA VAL A 162 -8.89 -4.56 -15.66
C VAL A 162 -9.60 -5.91 -15.57
N LEU A 163 -10.54 -6.01 -14.65
CA LEU A 163 -11.48 -7.13 -14.45
C LEU A 163 -12.79 -6.55 -13.90
N PRO A 164 -13.95 -7.20 -14.09
CA PRO A 164 -15.22 -6.66 -13.62
C PRO A 164 -15.19 -6.32 -12.13
N GLY A 165 -15.41 -5.05 -11.79
CA GLY A 165 -15.36 -4.51 -10.44
C GLY A 165 -13.95 -4.22 -9.90
N ILE A 166 -12.91 -4.39 -10.71
CA ILE A 166 -11.51 -4.14 -10.35
C ILE A 166 -10.94 -3.06 -11.27
N THR A 167 -10.71 -1.87 -10.74
CA THR A 167 -10.19 -0.73 -11.50
C THR A 167 -8.81 -0.33 -11.00
N MET A 168 -7.84 -0.22 -11.89
CA MET A 168 -6.55 0.39 -11.62
C MET A 168 -6.60 1.88 -11.94
N PHE A 169 -6.05 2.72 -11.07
CA PHE A 169 -6.00 4.17 -11.24
C PHE A 169 -4.66 4.74 -10.79
N HIS A 170 -4.22 5.85 -11.41
CA HIS A 170 -2.93 6.43 -11.15
C HIS A 170 -2.78 6.96 -9.71
N THR A 171 -1.75 6.50 -9.02
CA THR A 171 -1.32 6.99 -7.71
C THR A 171 0.21 7.13 -7.65
N PRO A 172 0.83 7.86 -8.60
CA PRO A 172 2.28 8.01 -8.65
C PRO A 172 2.80 8.78 -7.43
N GLY A 173 4.09 8.66 -7.19
CA GLY A 173 4.78 9.37 -6.12
C GLY A 173 5.66 8.47 -5.28
N HIS A 174 5.16 7.34 -4.78
CA HIS A 174 5.99 6.30 -4.18
C HIS A 174 6.97 5.70 -5.21
N SER A 175 6.44 5.32 -6.34
CA SER A 175 7.18 5.01 -7.57
C SER A 175 6.58 5.78 -8.75
N VAL A 176 7.24 5.75 -9.91
CA VAL A 176 6.83 6.57 -11.07
C VAL A 176 5.55 6.07 -11.73
N GLY A 177 5.33 4.76 -11.72
CA GLY A 177 4.19 4.12 -12.37
C GLY A 177 3.14 3.58 -11.41
N HIS A 178 3.27 3.83 -10.10
CA HIS A 178 2.37 3.27 -9.09
C HIS A 178 0.89 3.52 -9.41
N MET A 179 0.08 2.46 -9.25
CA MET A 179 -1.37 2.53 -9.38
C MET A 179 -2.06 1.89 -8.17
N GLY A 180 -3.05 2.56 -7.62
CA GLY A 180 -3.98 1.98 -6.66
C GLY A 180 -5.00 1.09 -7.33
N VAL A 181 -5.63 0.20 -6.57
CA VAL A 181 -6.65 -0.72 -7.07
C VAL A 181 -7.95 -0.48 -6.33
N THR A 182 -8.98 -0.05 -7.05
CA THR A 182 -10.34 0.03 -6.53
C THR A 182 -11.03 -1.31 -6.72
N VAL A 183 -11.60 -1.83 -5.64
CA VAL A 183 -12.46 -3.01 -5.62
C VAL A 183 -13.86 -2.57 -5.28
N THR A 184 -14.78 -2.64 -6.24
CA THR A 184 -16.19 -2.30 -6.05
C THR A 184 -16.89 -3.43 -5.31
N THR A 185 -17.51 -3.09 -4.18
CA THR A 185 -18.22 -4.04 -3.31
C THR A 185 -19.66 -3.62 -3.05
N SER A 186 -20.44 -4.48 -2.40
CA SER A 186 -21.81 -4.15 -1.98
C SER A 186 -21.88 -3.01 -0.94
N MET A 187 -20.77 -2.69 -0.28
CA MET A 187 -20.68 -1.63 0.74
C MET A 187 -19.90 -0.39 0.25
N GLY A 188 -19.65 -0.27 -1.06
CA GLY A 188 -18.92 0.84 -1.67
C GLY A 188 -17.55 0.43 -2.21
N ASP A 189 -16.76 1.42 -2.54
CA ASP A 189 -15.44 1.24 -3.15
C ASP A 189 -14.35 1.10 -2.08
N ILE A 190 -13.73 -0.08 -2.05
CA ILE A 190 -12.56 -0.34 -1.22
C ILE A 190 -11.32 -0.14 -2.07
N VAL A 191 -10.43 0.76 -1.65
CA VAL A 191 -9.17 1.01 -2.34
C VAL A 191 -8.04 0.27 -1.64
N ILE A 192 -7.39 -0.64 -2.37
CA ILE A 192 -6.10 -1.21 -2.02
C ILE A 192 -5.05 -0.22 -2.50
N ALA A 193 -4.41 0.46 -1.55
CA ALA A 193 -3.66 1.67 -1.83
C ALA A 193 -2.21 1.41 -2.27
N GLY A 194 -1.72 0.17 -2.17
CA GLY A 194 -0.29 -0.10 -2.31
C GLY A 194 0.52 0.79 -1.37
N ASP A 195 1.65 1.25 -1.85
CA ASP A 195 2.58 2.11 -1.10
C ASP A 195 2.33 3.61 -1.27
N ALA A 196 1.26 3.98 -1.97
CA ALA A 196 0.79 5.37 -1.94
C ALA A 196 0.26 5.75 -0.54
N ILE A 197 -0.19 4.76 0.24
CA ILE A 197 -0.59 4.85 1.64
C ILE A 197 0.04 3.68 2.39
N PHE A 198 1.05 3.94 3.22
CA PHE A 198 1.68 2.90 4.04
C PHE A 198 0.78 2.45 5.19
N CYS A 199 0.13 3.40 5.84
CA CYS A 199 -0.82 3.13 6.90
C CYS A 199 -2.00 4.11 6.85
N GLU A 200 -3.12 3.74 7.47
CA GLU A 200 -4.34 4.55 7.49
C GLU A 200 -4.08 5.97 8.04
N ARG A 201 -3.10 6.11 8.93
CA ARG A 201 -2.67 7.38 9.50
C ARG A 201 -2.06 8.36 8.48
N ASN A 202 -1.60 7.88 7.33
CA ASN A 202 -1.16 8.77 6.26
C ASN A 202 -2.32 9.64 5.72
N LEU A 203 -3.56 9.20 5.89
CA LEU A 203 -4.75 9.96 5.54
C LEU A 203 -5.15 10.98 6.61
N ASP A 204 -4.60 10.87 7.82
CA ASP A 204 -4.90 11.78 8.91
C ASP A 204 -4.08 13.06 8.81
N PRO A 205 -4.56 14.17 9.44
CA PRO A 205 -3.82 15.42 9.47
C PRO A 205 -2.45 15.25 10.14
N ASN A 206 -1.42 15.87 9.56
CA ASN A 206 -0.12 15.96 10.21
C ASN A 206 -0.23 16.83 11.48
N PRO A 207 0.10 16.33 12.67
CA PRO A 207 -0.13 17.04 13.92
C PRO A 207 0.77 18.25 14.12
N THR A 208 1.96 18.26 13.51
CA THR A 208 2.96 19.31 13.71
C THR A 208 2.93 20.37 12.61
N GLU A 209 2.79 19.96 11.36
CA GLU A 209 2.91 20.84 10.20
C GLU A 209 1.56 21.39 9.71
N LYS A 210 0.44 20.97 10.32
CA LYS A 210 -0.92 21.37 9.93
C LYS A 210 -1.31 21.01 8.50
N TRP A 211 -0.69 19.98 7.93
CA TRP A 211 -1.11 19.42 6.65
C TRP A 211 -2.37 18.58 6.82
N ARG A 212 -3.17 18.54 5.78
CA ARG A 212 -4.39 17.72 5.75
C ARG A 212 -4.12 16.24 5.86
N HIS A 213 -2.99 15.80 5.32
CA HIS A 213 -2.54 14.41 5.32
C HIS A 213 -1.11 14.32 5.85
N TRP A 214 -0.80 13.23 6.50
CA TRP A 214 0.57 12.91 6.88
C TRP A 214 1.17 11.93 5.89
N VAL A 215 1.51 12.42 4.71
CA VAL A 215 1.95 11.60 3.58
C VAL A 215 3.13 10.70 3.91
N PRO A 216 3.24 9.53 3.23
CA PRO A 216 4.40 8.67 3.34
C PRO A 216 5.71 9.41 3.06
N ALA A 217 6.78 9.05 3.77
CA ALA A 217 8.10 9.66 3.57
C ALA A 217 8.87 9.02 2.41
N ARG A 218 8.56 7.79 2.04
CA ARG A 218 9.18 7.08 0.93
C ARG A 218 8.49 7.43 -0.38
N PHE A 219 9.07 8.37 -1.12
CA PHE A 219 8.57 8.80 -2.43
C PHE A 219 9.73 9.16 -3.39
N VAL A 220 9.49 9.02 -4.67
CA VAL A 220 10.34 9.53 -5.75
C VAL A 220 9.93 10.94 -6.17
N ASN A 221 8.65 11.29 -5.93
CA ASN A 221 8.09 12.59 -6.23
C ASN A 221 7.02 12.96 -5.18
N SER A 222 7.35 13.95 -4.33
CA SER A 222 6.46 14.38 -3.24
C SER A 222 5.19 15.08 -3.72
N PHE A 223 5.23 15.78 -4.86
CA PHE A 223 4.05 16.43 -5.43
C PHE A 223 3.02 15.40 -5.90
N GLU A 224 3.49 14.41 -6.64
CA GLU A 224 2.60 13.34 -7.10
C GLU A 224 2.13 12.49 -5.92
N GLY A 225 3.00 12.19 -4.95
CA GLY A 225 2.61 11.47 -3.73
C GLY A 225 1.52 12.18 -2.95
N TRP A 226 1.60 13.51 -2.80
CA TRP A 226 0.53 14.29 -2.18
C TRP A 226 -0.80 14.16 -2.93
N LYS A 227 -0.79 14.37 -4.25
CA LYS A 227 -2.00 14.24 -5.10
C LYS A 227 -2.61 12.84 -5.04
N SER A 228 -1.75 11.81 -4.99
CA SER A 228 -2.19 10.43 -4.89
C SER A 228 -2.90 10.13 -3.58
N VAL A 229 -2.38 10.64 -2.45
CA VAL A 229 -3.06 10.54 -1.16
C VAL A 229 -4.42 11.24 -1.19
N GLU A 230 -4.49 12.46 -1.78
CA GLU A 230 -5.76 13.18 -1.94
C GLU A 230 -6.76 12.44 -2.84
N GLU A 231 -6.29 11.85 -3.93
CA GLU A 231 -7.14 11.10 -4.85
C GLU A 231 -7.70 9.85 -4.18
N ILE A 232 -6.88 9.12 -3.42
CA ILE A 232 -7.33 7.97 -2.64
C ILE A 232 -8.37 8.41 -1.59
N ASP A 233 -8.12 9.51 -0.85
CA ASP A 233 -9.04 10.02 0.17
C ASP A 233 -10.40 10.45 -0.41
N LYS A 234 -10.41 10.95 -1.65
CA LYS A 234 -11.64 11.33 -2.37
C LYS A 234 -12.43 10.13 -2.89
N ARG A 235 -11.75 9.11 -3.35
CA ARG A 235 -12.31 7.97 -4.08
C ARG A 235 -12.81 6.87 -3.15
N ALA A 236 -12.08 6.58 -2.09
CA ALA A 236 -12.30 5.42 -1.26
C ALA A 236 -13.44 5.61 -0.23
N ASP A 237 -14.34 4.65 -0.16
CA ASP A 237 -15.22 4.47 1.00
C ASP A 237 -14.48 3.76 2.14
N TYR A 238 -13.50 2.92 1.81
CA TYR A 238 -12.55 2.30 2.74
C TYR A 238 -11.18 2.14 2.09
N VAL A 239 -10.10 2.22 2.87
CA VAL A 239 -8.72 2.06 2.39
C VAL A 239 -8.06 0.87 3.06
N LEU A 240 -7.40 0.04 2.27
CA LEU A 240 -6.56 -1.07 2.72
C LEU A 240 -5.10 -0.76 2.35
N PRO A 241 -4.28 -0.28 3.31
CA PRO A 241 -2.86 -0.01 3.12
C PRO A 241 -2.03 -1.30 3.18
N CYS A 242 -0.94 -1.39 2.41
CA CYS A 242 -0.12 -2.61 2.41
C CYS A 242 0.78 -2.79 3.64
N HIS A 243 0.97 -1.75 4.46
CA HIS A 243 1.90 -1.77 5.60
C HIS A 243 1.25 -1.39 6.93
N ASP A 244 -0.02 -1.77 7.14
CA ASP A 244 -0.79 -1.38 8.32
C ASP A 244 -1.51 -2.57 8.95
N GLU A 245 -1.00 -3.07 10.09
CA GLU A 245 -1.68 -4.12 10.87
C GLU A 245 -3.03 -3.64 11.44
N PRO A 246 -3.12 -2.46 12.11
CA PRO A 246 -4.38 -1.99 12.67
C PRO A 246 -5.52 -1.87 11.66
N ALA A 247 -5.23 -1.44 10.42
CA ALA A 247 -6.25 -1.35 9.38
C ALA A 247 -6.68 -2.73 8.87
N ASN A 248 -5.72 -3.63 8.66
CA ASN A 248 -5.97 -4.94 8.05
C ASN A 248 -6.48 -6.00 9.03
N ALA A 249 -6.09 -5.92 10.30
CA ALA A 249 -6.49 -6.88 11.32
C ALA A 249 -7.90 -6.66 11.89
N ARG A 250 -8.64 -5.64 11.43
CA ARG A 250 -10.03 -5.40 11.87
C ARG A 250 -10.97 -6.53 11.46
N SER A 251 -10.67 -7.18 10.35
CA SER A 251 -11.42 -8.35 9.89
C SER A 251 -10.55 -9.25 9.03
N THR A 252 -10.88 -10.53 9.01
CA THR A 252 -10.25 -11.49 8.08
C THR A 252 -10.84 -11.42 6.68
N VAL A 253 -11.93 -10.69 6.49
CA VAL A 253 -12.62 -10.52 5.20
C VAL A 253 -13.29 -9.15 5.11
N TYR A 254 -13.20 -8.50 3.96
CA TYR A 254 -13.82 -7.21 3.65
C TYR A 254 -14.74 -7.34 2.43
N PRO A 255 -15.86 -6.60 2.36
CA PRO A 255 -16.39 -5.82 3.47
C PRO A 255 -16.96 -6.71 4.59
N TYR A 256 -17.13 -6.14 5.77
CA TYR A 256 -17.75 -6.81 6.91
C TYR A 256 -18.85 -5.94 7.53
N GLU A 257 -19.80 -6.56 8.22
CA GLU A 257 -20.90 -5.84 8.87
C GLU A 257 -20.38 -4.85 9.92
N GLY A 258 -20.82 -3.60 9.84
CA GLY A 258 -20.36 -2.51 10.71
C GLY A 258 -19.00 -1.92 10.34
N MET A 259 -18.45 -2.27 9.17
CA MET A 259 -17.22 -1.65 8.65
C MET A 259 -17.38 -0.12 8.63
N PRO A 260 -16.42 0.62 9.21
CA PRO A 260 -16.49 2.08 9.23
C PRO A 260 -16.28 2.65 7.82
N ILE A 261 -17.37 3.06 7.19
CA ILE A 261 -17.30 3.79 5.92
C ILE A 261 -16.70 5.16 6.20
N ARG A 262 -15.65 5.51 5.47
CA ARG A 262 -15.06 6.85 5.54
C ARG A 262 -16.11 7.84 5.02
N LYS A 263 -16.57 8.72 5.89
CA LYS A 263 -17.28 9.91 5.41
C LYS A 263 -16.25 10.75 4.67
N ARG A 264 -16.47 10.98 3.37
CA ARG A 264 -15.65 11.89 2.56
C ARG A 264 -15.37 13.12 3.39
N ARG A 265 -14.10 13.36 3.72
CA ARG A 265 -13.74 14.27 4.80
C ARG A 265 -14.21 15.68 4.49
N GLN A 266 -15.01 16.23 5.40
CA GLN A 266 -15.29 17.66 5.41
C GLN A 266 -13.99 18.42 5.70
N PRO A 267 -13.83 19.65 5.20
CA PRO A 267 -12.68 20.48 5.54
C PRO A 267 -12.50 20.55 7.06
N ILE A 268 -11.31 20.25 7.55
CA ILE A 268 -10.99 20.34 8.97
C ILE A 268 -10.60 21.80 9.25
N PRO A 269 -11.29 22.52 10.12
CA PRO A 269 -10.95 23.91 10.44
C PRO A 269 -9.50 24.01 10.91
N GLY A 270 -8.74 24.93 10.32
CA GLY A 270 -7.34 25.19 10.68
C GLY A 270 -6.30 24.31 10.00
N TYR A 271 -6.71 23.32 9.19
CA TYR A 271 -5.81 22.52 8.36
C TYR A 271 -5.85 22.96 6.90
N GLN A 272 -4.75 22.68 6.19
CA GLN A 272 -4.63 23.06 4.79
C GLN A 272 -5.61 22.27 3.92
N PHE A 273 -6.09 22.92 2.88
CA PHE A 273 -7.01 22.39 1.89
C PHE A 273 -6.31 21.46 0.92
N TYR A 274 -7.08 20.82 0.05
CA TYR A 274 -6.57 20.09 -1.10
C TYR A 274 -5.72 20.99 -2.00
N PHE A 275 -4.78 20.37 -2.73
CA PHE A 275 -3.93 21.09 -3.68
C PHE A 275 -4.80 21.84 -4.70
N GLY A 276 -4.57 23.15 -4.81
CA GLY A 276 -5.33 24.02 -5.71
C GLY A 276 -6.52 24.73 -5.09
N ASP A 277 -7.01 24.32 -3.90
CA ASP A 277 -8.18 24.92 -3.25
C ASP A 277 -7.82 26.03 -2.24
N MET A 278 -6.55 26.43 -2.18
CA MET A 278 -6.13 27.45 -1.22
C MET A 278 -6.64 28.84 -1.64
N PRO A 279 -7.55 29.46 -0.89
CA PRO A 279 -8.02 30.81 -1.22
C PRO A 279 -6.85 31.79 -1.26
N ALA A 280 -6.85 32.68 -2.26
CA ALA A 280 -5.86 33.76 -2.36
C ALA A 280 -5.78 34.54 -1.05
N GLY A 281 -4.59 34.63 -0.44
CA GLY A 281 -4.34 35.35 0.81
C GLY A 281 -4.40 34.52 2.10
N MET A 282 -4.70 33.24 2.07
CA MET A 282 -4.61 32.34 3.25
C MET A 282 -3.21 31.73 3.50
N ALA A 283 -2.33 31.81 2.53
CA ALA A 283 -0.98 31.24 2.60
C ALA A 283 -0.13 31.66 3.81
N ASN A 284 -0.51 32.75 4.48
CA ASN A 284 0.24 33.37 5.58
C ASN A 284 -0.47 33.39 6.94
N LYS A 285 -1.62 32.76 7.11
CA LYS A 285 -2.28 32.64 8.42
C LYS A 285 -2.02 31.28 9.03
N ALA A 286 -0.94 31.16 9.80
CA ALA A 286 -0.65 29.96 10.57
C ALA A 286 -1.77 29.70 11.60
N ALA A 287 -2.35 28.50 11.54
CA ALA A 287 -3.12 27.96 12.65
C ALA A 287 -2.17 27.75 13.86
N PRO A 288 -2.64 27.84 15.10
CA PRO A 288 -1.81 27.56 16.26
C PRO A 288 -1.25 26.14 16.17
N ALA A 289 0.06 26.01 16.33
CA ALA A 289 0.72 24.72 16.30
C ALA A 289 0.24 23.85 17.50
N MET A 290 0.11 22.56 17.27
CA MET A 290 0.02 21.58 18.35
C MET A 290 1.26 21.72 19.25
N SER A 291 1.10 21.65 20.56
CA SER A 291 2.26 21.66 21.45
C SER A 291 3.11 20.42 21.23
N LYS A 292 4.42 20.50 21.58
CA LYS A 292 5.31 19.33 21.50
C LYS A 292 4.75 18.14 22.26
N LYS A 293 4.13 18.38 23.42
CA LYS A 293 3.51 17.34 24.24
C LYS A 293 2.37 16.62 23.49
N GLU A 294 1.45 17.38 22.88
CA GLU A 294 0.36 16.81 22.09
C GLU A 294 0.87 16.03 20.87
N ALA A 295 1.93 16.52 20.23
CA ALA A 295 2.56 15.81 19.12
C ALA A 295 3.24 14.51 19.59
N ASP A 296 3.94 14.53 20.73
CA ASP A 296 4.59 13.35 21.31
C ASP A 296 3.55 12.31 21.76
N GLU A 297 2.44 12.74 22.40
CA GLU A 297 1.32 11.86 22.79
C GLU A 297 0.63 11.26 21.56
N PHE A 298 0.44 12.04 20.51
CA PHE A 298 -0.12 11.55 19.25
C PHE A 298 0.80 10.53 18.59
N ILE A 299 2.10 10.82 18.49
CA ILE A 299 3.11 9.90 17.97
C ILE A 299 3.14 8.59 18.79
N ALA A 300 3.09 8.70 20.10
CA ALA A 300 3.03 7.52 20.98
C ALA A 300 1.76 6.69 20.78
N SER A 301 0.65 7.31 20.37
CA SER A 301 -0.60 6.60 20.03
C SER A 301 -0.59 5.90 18.67
N LEU A 302 0.37 6.24 17.79
CA LEU A 302 0.51 5.64 16.46
C LEU A 302 1.20 4.28 16.49
N VAL A 303 1.93 4.00 17.55
CA VAL A 303 2.82 2.84 17.64
C VAL A 303 2.39 2.01 18.83
N ASP A 304 1.96 0.77 18.59
CA ASP A 304 1.83 -0.19 19.69
C ASP A 304 3.23 -0.40 20.28
N PRO A 305 3.42 -0.23 21.60
CA PRO A 305 4.73 -0.45 22.24
C PRO A 305 5.38 -1.80 21.94
N LYS A 306 4.59 -2.82 21.60
CA LYS A 306 5.09 -4.15 21.17
C LYS A 306 5.71 -4.15 19.77
N ASP A 307 5.37 -3.17 18.93
CA ASP A 307 5.87 -3.04 17.54
C ASP A 307 7.09 -2.12 17.45
N MET A 308 7.47 -1.50 18.56
CA MET A 308 8.72 -0.75 18.65
C MET A 308 9.87 -1.74 18.70
N ALA A 309 10.83 -1.65 17.77
CA ALA A 309 12.08 -2.37 17.88
C ALA A 309 12.77 -1.93 19.20
N GLU A 310 13.14 -2.89 20.04
CA GLU A 310 13.97 -2.61 21.21
C GLU A 310 15.31 -2.03 20.74
N TYR A 311 15.71 -0.91 21.30
CA TYR A 311 17.01 -0.26 21.07
C TYR A 311 18.11 -0.96 21.85
#